data_65ea3a67adbfec92dd990182ec507224
#
_entry.id   65ea3a67adbfec92dd990182ec507224
#
_cell.length_a   1.000
_cell.length_b   1.000
_cell.length_c   1.000
_cell.angle_alpha   90.00
_cell.angle_beta   90.00
_cell.angle_gamma   90.00
#
_symmetry.space_group_name_H-M   'P 1'
#
loop_
_entity.id
_entity.type
_entity.pdbx_description
1 polymer ?
#
loop_
_entity_poly.entity_id
_entity_poly.type
_entity_poly.pdbx_seq_one_letter_code
_entity_poly.pdbx_strand_id
1 'polypeptide(L)'
;MRRLPIYFLIDVSESMVGEPIIQVEKGMRNIIQELRTDPYALETVFVSVIVFAGKEKVLSPLTELYKFYPPQFPIGGGTSLGTALDCLMNDIDKSVKKTTVEMKGDWKPIIFLFTDGMPTDNPQQAFNRWNAHYKRKANLVCISIGDNTDTKMLGKISDNVLRLNDTGEQSFKAFFKWVTASIKSTSVSVTDMGTDEIQLASTSGIDLEKVDTTKDCTVDENFVVLLGKCSNTKKEYLIKYRIEQSCKYLIN
;
A
#
# COMPACT_ATOMS: atom_id res chain seq x y z
N MET A 1 -18.32 20.10 8.75
CA MET A 1 -17.68 18.87 9.29
C MET A 1 -16.44 18.54 8.48
N ARG A 2 -15.34 18.11 9.09
CA ARG A 2 -14.12 17.70 8.38
C ARG A 2 -14.33 16.29 7.83
N ARG A 3 -13.92 16.05 6.59
CA ARG A 3 -14.01 14.73 5.95
C ARG A 3 -12.74 13.93 6.24
N LEU A 4 -12.86 12.61 6.37
CA LEU A 4 -11.77 11.64 6.38
C LEU A 4 -11.75 10.91 5.03
N PRO A 5 -10.90 11.34 4.08
CA PRO A 5 -10.80 10.69 2.78
C PRO A 5 -10.09 9.33 2.89
N ILE A 6 -10.72 8.29 2.36
CA ILE A 6 -10.17 6.94 2.25
C ILE A 6 -10.03 6.60 0.76
N TYR A 7 -8.82 6.30 0.33
CA TYR A 7 -8.52 5.89 -1.03
C TYR A 7 -8.16 4.40 -1.07
N PHE A 8 -8.81 3.66 -1.92
CA PHE A 8 -8.42 2.32 -2.29
C PHE A 8 -7.75 2.37 -3.67
N LEU A 9 -6.45 2.10 -3.71
CA LEU A 9 -5.64 2.00 -4.92
C LEU A 9 -5.38 0.53 -5.18
N ILE A 10 -6.04 -0.05 -6.18
CA ILE A 10 -6.15 -1.50 -6.35
C ILE A 10 -5.53 -1.92 -7.67
N ASP A 11 -4.55 -2.81 -7.58
CA ASP A 11 -4.02 -3.55 -8.72
C ASP A 11 -5.10 -4.47 -9.29
N VAL A 12 -5.37 -4.35 -10.57
CA VAL A 12 -6.31 -5.20 -11.32
C VAL A 12 -5.61 -5.86 -12.51
N SER A 13 -4.31 -6.09 -12.37
CA SER A 13 -3.49 -6.78 -13.37
C SER A 13 -3.88 -8.25 -13.54
N GLU A 14 -3.32 -8.89 -14.55
CA GLU A 14 -3.62 -10.27 -14.89
C GLU A 14 -3.31 -11.26 -13.75
N SER A 15 -2.32 -10.97 -12.91
CA SER A 15 -1.98 -11.77 -11.73
C SER A 15 -3.08 -11.80 -10.67
N MET A 16 -3.87 -10.72 -10.60
CA MET A 16 -5.02 -10.63 -9.68
C MET A 16 -6.24 -11.44 -10.14
N VAL A 17 -6.24 -12.01 -11.35
CA VAL A 17 -7.38 -12.77 -11.91
C VAL A 17 -7.69 -13.98 -11.04
N GLY A 18 -8.99 -14.23 -10.83
CA GLY A 18 -9.50 -15.37 -10.04
C GLY A 18 -9.77 -15.00 -8.59
N GLU A 19 -9.28 -15.82 -7.67
CA GLU A 19 -9.60 -15.69 -6.24
C GLU A 19 -9.16 -14.33 -5.65
N PRO A 20 -7.96 -13.79 -5.92
CA PRO A 20 -7.52 -12.52 -5.32
C PRO A 20 -8.49 -11.37 -5.57
N ILE A 21 -8.87 -11.10 -6.82
CA ILE A 21 -9.76 -9.98 -7.15
C ILE A 21 -11.18 -10.19 -6.60
N ILE A 22 -11.68 -11.43 -6.60
CA ILE A 22 -12.98 -11.78 -6.02
C ILE A 22 -13.00 -11.49 -4.52
N GLN A 23 -11.93 -11.85 -3.81
CA GLN A 23 -11.81 -11.57 -2.38
C GLN A 23 -11.68 -10.08 -2.09
N VAL A 24 -10.96 -9.32 -2.91
CA VAL A 24 -10.88 -7.85 -2.78
C VAL A 24 -12.26 -7.22 -2.98
N GLU A 25 -13.05 -7.66 -3.98
CA GLU A 25 -14.41 -7.17 -4.18
C GLU A 25 -15.35 -7.51 -3.02
N LYS A 26 -15.32 -8.76 -2.53
CA LYS A 26 -16.11 -9.19 -1.36
C LYS A 26 -15.70 -8.38 -0.12
N GLY A 27 -14.40 -8.23 0.11
CA GLY A 27 -13.85 -7.47 1.21
C GLY A 27 -14.27 -6.01 1.19
N MET A 28 -14.20 -5.35 0.04
CA MET A 28 -14.67 -3.98 -0.12
C MET A 28 -16.15 -3.84 0.25
N ARG A 29 -17.01 -4.75 -0.22
CA ARG A 29 -18.44 -4.74 0.16
C ARG A 29 -18.63 -4.86 1.67
N ASN A 30 -17.88 -5.75 2.31
CA ASN A 30 -17.95 -5.95 3.76
C ASN A 30 -17.48 -4.72 4.54
N ILE A 31 -16.34 -4.11 4.13
CA ILE A 31 -15.84 -2.85 4.72
C ILE A 31 -16.94 -1.78 4.70
N ILE A 32 -17.54 -1.54 3.53
CA ILE A 32 -18.55 -0.49 3.37
C ILE A 32 -19.79 -0.77 4.22
N GLN A 33 -20.25 -2.03 4.27
CA GLN A 33 -21.38 -2.41 5.12
C GLN A 33 -21.09 -2.18 6.61
N GLU A 34 -19.92 -2.61 7.10
CA GLU A 34 -19.53 -2.42 8.49
C GLU A 34 -19.29 -0.95 8.86
N LEU A 35 -18.64 -0.17 7.98
CA LEU A 35 -18.43 1.26 8.23
C LEU A 35 -19.76 2.02 8.33
N ARG A 36 -20.77 1.63 7.56
CA ARG A 36 -22.10 2.24 7.63
C ARG A 36 -22.85 2.00 8.93
N THR A 37 -22.44 1.03 9.74
CA THR A 37 -23.01 0.80 11.09
C THR A 37 -22.35 1.65 12.15
N ASP A 38 -21.24 2.32 11.84
CA ASP A 38 -20.49 3.14 12.77
C ASP A 38 -20.85 4.62 12.58
N PRO A 39 -21.41 5.31 13.58
CA PRO A 39 -21.85 6.70 13.46
C PRO A 39 -20.72 7.66 13.06
N TYR A 40 -19.51 7.50 13.65
CA TYR A 40 -18.37 8.35 13.34
C TYR A 40 -17.90 8.17 11.90
N ALA A 41 -17.82 6.92 11.45
CA ALA A 41 -17.44 6.63 10.08
C ALA A 41 -18.50 7.16 9.09
N LEU A 42 -19.79 6.96 9.39
CA LEU A 42 -20.88 7.40 8.53
C LEU A 42 -20.88 8.92 8.31
N GLU A 43 -20.49 9.69 9.33
CA GLU A 43 -20.44 11.15 9.28
C GLU A 43 -19.15 11.70 8.64
N THR A 44 -18.03 11.00 8.82
CA THR A 44 -16.72 11.55 8.44
C THR A 44 -16.12 10.93 7.18
N VAL A 45 -16.36 9.64 6.94
CA VAL A 45 -15.65 8.89 5.89
C VAL A 45 -16.19 9.20 4.49
N PHE A 46 -15.25 9.52 3.61
CA PHE A 46 -15.44 9.63 2.16
C PHE A 46 -14.54 8.61 1.48
N VAL A 47 -15.06 7.90 0.49
CA VAL A 47 -14.37 6.79 -0.16
C VAL A 47 -14.13 7.08 -1.63
N SER A 48 -12.92 6.81 -2.10
CA SER A 48 -12.56 6.80 -3.51
C SER A 48 -11.93 5.47 -3.89
N VAL A 49 -12.15 5.01 -5.13
CA VAL A 49 -11.55 3.81 -5.67
C VAL A 49 -10.85 4.14 -6.99
N ILE A 50 -9.56 3.89 -7.01
CA ILE A 50 -8.70 3.98 -8.18
C ILE A 50 -8.17 2.58 -8.46
N VAL A 51 -8.30 2.12 -9.67
CA VAL A 51 -7.71 0.85 -10.11
C VAL A 51 -6.58 1.10 -11.10
N PHE A 52 -5.64 0.18 -11.15
CA PHE A 52 -4.56 0.25 -12.12
C PHE A 52 -4.15 -1.15 -12.61
N ALA A 53 -3.74 -1.17 -13.87
CA ALA A 53 -3.08 -2.27 -14.56
C ALA A 53 -2.06 -1.62 -15.52
N GLY A 54 -2.12 -1.84 -16.82
CA GLY A 54 -1.36 -1.07 -17.80
C GLY A 54 -1.80 0.40 -17.93
N LYS A 55 -2.99 0.73 -17.41
CA LYS A 55 -3.52 2.10 -17.26
C LYS A 55 -4.27 2.21 -15.94
N GLU A 56 -4.27 3.41 -15.40
CA GLU A 56 -5.02 3.77 -14.20
C GLU A 56 -6.43 4.28 -14.55
N LYS A 57 -7.37 4.09 -13.63
CA LYS A 57 -8.74 4.60 -13.75
C LYS A 57 -9.36 4.91 -12.40
N VAL A 58 -9.90 6.09 -12.23
CA VAL A 58 -10.79 6.41 -11.10
C VAL A 58 -12.14 5.76 -11.37
N LEU A 59 -12.46 4.68 -10.64
CA LEU A 59 -13.75 3.99 -10.75
C LEU A 59 -14.83 4.68 -9.95
N SER A 60 -14.47 5.20 -8.78
CA SER A 60 -15.36 6.01 -7.95
C SER A 60 -14.61 7.22 -7.44
N PRO A 61 -15.06 8.44 -7.76
CA PRO A 61 -14.50 9.65 -7.18
C PRO A 61 -14.78 9.70 -5.67
N LEU A 62 -14.10 10.60 -4.95
CA LEU A 62 -14.27 10.75 -3.50
C LEU A 62 -15.73 11.07 -3.15
N THR A 63 -16.41 10.07 -2.60
CA THR A 63 -17.87 10.05 -2.38
C THR A 63 -18.17 9.79 -0.90
N GLU A 64 -19.20 10.43 -0.36
CA GLU A 64 -19.71 10.19 0.99
C GLU A 64 -20.05 8.71 1.21
N LEU A 65 -19.66 8.14 2.36
CA LEU A 65 -19.81 6.72 2.66
C LEU A 65 -21.24 6.20 2.43
N TYR A 66 -22.26 6.98 2.77
CA TYR A 66 -23.66 6.53 2.61
C TYR A 66 -24.12 6.50 1.15
N LYS A 67 -23.49 7.27 0.25
CA LYS A 67 -23.75 7.28 -1.20
C LYS A 67 -22.84 6.34 -1.98
N PHE A 68 -21.76 5.84 -1.37
CA PHE A 68 -20.77 5.05 -2.06
C PHE A 68 -21.28 3.63 -2.33
N TYR A 69 -21.14 3.17 -3.57
CA TYR A 69 -21.38 1.78 -3.96
C TYR A 69 -20.09 1.18 -4.51
N PRO A 70 -19.62 0.04 -3.95
CA PRO A 70 -18.42 -0.63 -4.45
C PRO A 70 -18.55 -0.96 -5.93
N PRO A 71 -17.63 -0.47 -6.78
CA PRO A 71 -17.65 -0.76 -8.21
C PRO A 71 -17.19 -2.21 -8.47
N GLN A 72 -17.49 -2.73 -9.67
CA GLN A 72 -16.83 -3.92 -10.19
C GLN A 72 -15.44 -3.55 -10.72
N PHE A 73 -14.48 -4.46 -10.53
CA PHE A 73 -13.11 -4.22 -10.96
C PHE A 73 -12.85 -4.80 -12.35
N PRO A 74 -12.50 -3.98 -13.35
CA PRO A 74 -12.10 -4.46 -14.66
C PRO A 74 -10.69 -5.07 -14.57
N ILE A 75 -10.47 -6.20 -15.21
CA ILE A 75 -9.12 -6.76 -15.34
C ILE A 75 -8.40 -6.09 -16.51
N GLY A 76 -7.10 -5.80 -16.32
CA GLY A 76 -6.23 -5.25 -17.36
C GLY A 76 -4.86 -5.92 -17.35
N GLY A 77 -4.10 -5.75 -18.44
CA GLY A 77 -2.72 -6.23 -18.54
C GLY A 77 -1.70 -5.23 -17.97
N GLY A 78 -0.62 -5.75 -17.37
CA GLY A 78 0.46 -4.94 -16.80
C GLY A 78 0.15 -4.34 -15.43
N THR A 79 1.14 -3.70 -14.79
CA THR A 79 1.09 -3.16 -13.43
C THR A 79 1.79 -1.79 -13.41
N SER A 80 1.10 -0.74 -13.85
CA SER A 80 1.68 0.62 -13.95
C SER A 80 1.50 1.39 -12.63
N LEU A 81 2.32 1.06 -11.64
CA LEU A 81 2.26 1.66 -10.29
C LEU A 81 2.62 3.16 -10.29
N GLY A 82 3.58 3.57 -11.14
CA GLY A 82 3.99 4.96 -11.23
C GLY A 82 2.85 5.87 -11.69
N THR A 83 2.16 5.48 -12.78
CA THR A 83 1.01 6.25 -13.29
C THR A 83 -0.17 6.22 -12.29
N ALA A 84 -0.37 5.10 -11.59
CA ALA A 84 -1.39 4.98 -10.55
C ALA A 84 -1.15 5.96 -9.39
N LEU A 85 0.10 6.09 -8.94
CA LEU A 85 0.48 7.06 -7.91
C LEU A 85 0.31 8.51 -8.41
N ASP A 86 0.65 8.81 -9.65
CA ASP A 86 0.43 10.14 -10.22
C ASP A 86 -1.07 10.47 -10.33
N CYS A 87 -1.90 9.51 -10.73
CA CYS A 87 -3.35 9.64 -10.73
C CYS A 87 -3.88 9.93 -9.32
N LEU A 88 -3.46 9.14 -8.32
CA LEU A 88 -3.83 9.34 -6.92
C LEU A 88 -3.43 10.74 -6.41
N MET A 89 -2.19 11.17 -6.66
CA MET A 89 -1.71 12.49 -6.24
C MET A 89 -2.52 13.62 -6.86
N ASN A 90 -2.85 13.50 -8.14
CA ASN A 90 -3.67 14.48 -8.85
C ASN A 90 -5.11 14.49 -8.30
N ASP A 91 -5.68 13.33 -7.96
CA ASP A 91 -7.02 13.28 -7.36
C ASP A 91 -7.03 13.85 -5.94
N ILE A 92 -6.00 13.59 -5.13
CA ILE A 92 -5.84 14.21 -3.81
C ILE A 92 -5.80 15.74 -3.93
N ASP A 93 -5.01 16.29 -4.85
CA ASP A 93 -4.93 17.74 -5.04
C ASP A 93 -6.26 18.38 -5.48
N LYS A 94 -7.07 17.65 -6.24
CA LYS A 94 -8.36 18.09 -6.75
C LYS A 94 -9.49 17.93 -5.73
N SER A 95 -9.51 16.79 -5.02
CA SER A 95 -10.70 16.33 -4.29
C SER A 95 -10.61 16.59 -2.78
N VAL A 96 -9.39 16.63 -2.22
CA VAL A 96 -9.15 16.84 -0.78
C VAL A 96 -9.09 18.34 -0.48
N LYS A 97 -9.95 18.78 0.43
CA LYS A 97 -10.03 20.20 0.83
C LYS A 97 -8.84 20.58 1.69
N LYS A 98 -8.13 21.64 1.30
CA LYS A 98 -7.03 22.22 2.08
C LYS A 98 -7.58 23.15 3.15
N THR A 99 -6.87 23.26 4.29
CA THR A 99 -7.19 24.24 5.33
C THR A 99 -6.97 25.65 4.78
N THR A 100 -7.96 26.52 4.98
CA THR A 100 -7.90 27.95 4.70
C THR A 100 -7.97 28.75 5.99
N VAL A 101 -7.88 30.07 5.91
CA VAL A 101 -8.05 30.96 7.07
C VAL A 101 -9.46 30.84 7.67
N GLU A 102 -10.46 30.56 6.84
CA GLU A 102 -11.87 30.53 7.24
C GLU A 102 -12.35 29.13 7.64
N MET A 103 -11.76 28.07 7.08
CA MET A 103 -12.21 26.68 7.29
C MET A 103 -11.05 25.69 7.46
N LYS A 104 -11.19 24.79 8.42
CA LYS A 104 -10.33 23.60 8.50
C LYS A 104 -10.62 22.69 7.31
N GLY A 105 -9.56 22.28 6.61
CA GLY A 105 -9.63 21.31 5.51
C GLY A 105 -9.97 19.89 5.99
N ASP A 106 -9.91 18.95 5.09
CA ASP A 106 -10.10 17.53 5.38
C ASP A 106 -8.97 17.01 6.30
N TRP A 107 -9.22 15.86 6.92
CA TRP A 107 -8.19 15.09 7.60
C TRP A 107 -7.20 14.51 6.57
N LYS A 108 -6.02 14.11 7.01
CA LYS A 108 -5.05 13.44 6.13
C LYS A 108 -5.70 12.22 5.49
N PRO A 109 -5.70 12.10 4.16
CA PRO A 109 -6.20 10.92 3.48
C PRO A 109 -5.49 9.65 3.96
N ILE A 110 -6.23 8.56 4.07
CA ILE A 110 -5.68 7.21 4.24
C ILE A 110 -5.77 6.51 2.90
N ILE A 111 -4.65 5.97 2.44
CA ILE A 111 -4.57 5.24 1.19
C ILE A 111 -4.21 3.77 1.50
N PHE A 112 -5.03 2.85 1.01
CA PHE A 112 -4.72 1.43 1.00
C PHE A 112 -4.36 1.03 -0.42
N LEU A 113 -3.07 0.76 -0.66
CA LEU A 113 -2.55 0.26 -1.92
C LEU A 113 -2.49 -1.27 -1.87
N PHE A 114 -3.20 -1.93 -2.78
CA PHE A 114 -3.22 -3.39 -2.94
C PHE A 114 -2.50 -3.76 -4.23
N THR A 115 -1.51 -4.63 -4.15
CA THR A 115 -0.79 -5.18 -5.31
C THR A 115 -0.25 -6.57 -5.01
N ASP A 116 -0.22 -7.43 -6.00
CA ASP A 116 0.35 -8.78 -5.93
C ASP A 116 1.59 -8.94 -6.83
N GLY A 117 1.98 -7.89 -7.55
CA GLY A 117 3.02 -7.95 -8.57
C GLY A 117 4.11 -6.90 -8.46
N MET A 118 5.03 -7.00 -9.39
CA MET A 118 6.07 -6.00 -9.62
C MET A 118 5.59 -4.99 -10.68
N PRO A 119 5.89 -3.70 -10.53
CA PRO A 119 5.56 -2.72 -11.56
C PRO A 119 6.17 -3.06 -12.92
N THR A 120 5.38 -2.85 -13.94
CA THR A 120 5.83 -2.98 -15.35
C THR A 120 6.27 -1.64 -15.94
N ASP A 121 5.98 -0.54 -15.25
CA ASP A 121 6.46 0.81 -15.58
C ASP A 121 7.69 1.20 -14.73
N ASN A 122 8.26 2.37 -14.98
CA ASN A 122 9.30 2.96 -14.12
C ASN A 122 8.67 3.95 -13.13
N PRO A 123 8.40 3.54 -11.87
CA PRO A 123 7.70 4.38 -10.92
C PRO A 123 8.57 5.45 -10.24
N GLN A 124 9.87 5.55 -10.58
CA GLN A 124 10.84 6.38 -9.83
C GLN A 124 10.44 7.87 -9.77
N GLN A 125 9.92 8.43 -10.85
CA GLN A 125 9.51 9.84 -10.86
C GLN A 125 8.30 10.07 -9.95
N ALA A 126 7.30 9.18 -10.00
CA ALA A 126 6.14 9.24 -9.12
C ALA A 126 6.55 9.06 -7.65
N PHE A 127 7.47 8.15 -7.35
CA PHE A 127 8.02 7.95 -6.01
C PHE A 127 8.72 9.21 -5.48
N ASN A 128 9.54 9.85 -6.30
CA ASN A 128 10.21 11.10 -5.93
C ASN A 128 9.19 12.21 -5.63
N ARG A 129 8.18 12.37 -6.50
CA ARG A 129 7.08 13.33 -6.30
C ARG A 129 6.30 13.03 -5.03
N TRP A 130 5.96 11.76 -4.78
CA TRP A 130 5.28 11.32 -3.57
C TRP A 130 6.07 11.69 -2.32
N ASN A 131 7.32 11.28 -2.25
CA ASN A 131 8.19 11.52 -1.09
C ASN A 131 8.42 13.01 -0.82
N ALA A 132 8.59 13.82 -1.87
CA ALA A 132 8.81 15.25 -1.74
C ALA A 132 7.56 16.01 -1.26
N HIS A 133 6.36 15.60 -1.70
CA HIS A 133 5.18 16.46 -1.57
C HIS A 133 3.98 15.83 -0.85
N TYR A 134 3.86 14.49 -0.79
CA TYR A 134 2.66 13.81 -0.32
C TYR A 134 2.86 12.94 0.92
N LYS A 135 4.06 12.38 1.14
CA LYS A 135 4.35 11.50 2.29
C LYS A 135 3.92 12.10 3.65
N ARG A 136 3.98 13.43 3.79
CA ARG A 136 3.53 14.13 5.00
C ARG A 136 2.06 14.56 4.96
N LYS A 137 1.44 14.55 3.79
CA LYS A 137 0.05 15.01 3.58
C LYS A 137 -0.97 13.89 3.58
N ALA A 138 -0.52 12.64 3.46
CA ALA A 138 -1.37 11.48 3.40
C ALA A 138 -0.72 10.29 4.11
N ASN A 139 -1.54 9.35 4.57
CA ASN A 139 -1.10 8.11 5.21
C ASN A 139 -1.24 6.97 4.19
N LEU A 140 -0.11 6.47 3.67
CA LEU A 140 -0.09 5.36 2.72
C LEU A 140 0.21 4.06 3.46
N VAL A 141 -0.66 3.08 3.28
CA VAL A 141 -0.50 1.70 3.73
C VAL A 141 -0.42 0.81 2.49
N CYS A 142 0.71 0.17 2.28
CA CYS A 142 0.92 -0.76 1.16
C CYS A 142 0.63 -2.18 1.62
N ILE A 143 -0.19 -2.90 0.87
CA ILE A 143 -0.56 -4.28 1.11
C ILE A 143 -0.06 -5.13 -0.06
N SER A 144 0.94 -5.95 0.23
CA SER A 144 1.46 -6.97 -0.66
C SER A 144 0.62 -8.24 -0.52
N ILE A 145 0.07 -8.74 -1.62
CA ILE A 145 -0.70 -9.98 -1.65
C ILE A 145 0.21 -11.08 -2.21
N GLY A 146 0.46 -12.12 -1.39
CA GLY A 146 1.38 -13.20 -1.74
C GLY A 146 2.87 -12.77 -1.77
N ASP A 147 3.70 -13.60 -2.41
CA ASP A 147 5.16 -13.50 -2.31
C ASP A 147 5.85 -12.78 -3.48
N ASN A 148 5.12 -12.47 -4.55
CA ASN A 148 5.69 -11.93 -5.79
C ASN A 148 5.96 -10.42 -5.77
N THR A 149 5.51 -9.70 -4.76
CA THR A 149 5.63 -8.25 -4.67
C THR A 149 7.00 -7.82 -4.13
N ASP A 150 7.63 -6.81 -4.74
CA ASP A 150 8.82 -6.17 -4.18
C ASP A 150 8.45 -5.24 -3.02
N THR A 151 8.40 -5.79 -1.82
CA THR A 151 8.09 -5.03 -0.60
C THR A 151 9.13 -3.97 -0.26
N LYS A 152 10.40 -4.15 -0.68
CA LYS A 152 11.45 -3.12 -0.50
C LYS A 152 11.18 -1.89 -1.36
N MET A 153 10.67 -2.11 -2.56
CA MET A 153 10.26 -1.02 -3.43
C MET A 153 9.08 -0.24 -2.82
N LEU A 154 8.07 -0.94 -2.29
CA LEU A 154 6.96 -0.30 -1.58
C LEU A 154 7.43 0.47 -0.34
N GLY A 155 8.47 0.00 0.35
CA GLY A 155 9.11 0.69 1.46
C GLY A 155 9.71 2.05 1.12
N LYS A 156 10.00 2.33 -0.17
CA LYS A 156 10.47 3.65 -0.60
C LYS A 156 9.39 4.73 -0.50
N ILE A 157 8.12 4.36 -0.51
CA ILE A 157 6.98 5.31 -0.50
C ILE A 157 6.14 5.24 0.76
N SER A 158 6.23 4.16 1.54
CA SER A 158 5.46 3.98 2.77
C SER A 158 6.28 3.33 3.88
N ASP A 159 6.08 3.82 5.10
CA ASP A 159 6.62 3.20 6.31
C ASP A 159 5.71 2.06 6.84
N ASN A 160 4.52 1.90 6.24
CA ASN A 160 3.54 0.87 6.54
C ASN A 160 3.39 -0.08 5.35
N VAL A 161 4.28 -1.07 5.26
CA VAL A 161 4.20 -2.14 4.27
C VAL A 161 3.80 -3.42 5.01
N LEU A 162 2.69 -3.99 4.59
CA LEU A 162 2.11 -5.19 5.17
C LEU A 162 2.06 -6.28 4.10
N ARG A 163 2.37 -7.51 4.48
CA ARG A 163 2.26 -8.67 3.61
C ARG A 163 1.15 -9.58 4.09
N LEU A 164 0.26 -9.94 3.19
CA LEU A 164 -0.72 -10.99 3.36
C LEU A 164 -0.16 -12.27 2.71
N ASN A 165 0.37 -13.19 3.54
CA ASN A 165 1.07 -14.38 3.06
C ASN A 165 0.09 -15.43 2.51
N ASP A 166 -1.02 -15.64 3.20
CA ASP A 166 -2.07 -16.57 2.77
C ASP A 166 -3.17 -15.82 2.00
N THR A 167 -3.43 -16.24 0.78
CA THR A 167 -4.47 -15.70 -0.11
C THR A 167 -5.80 -16.45 -0.01
N GLY A 168 -5.98 -17.29 1.00
CA GLY A 168 -7.23 -17.99 1.28
C GLY A 168 -8.34 -17.07 1.78
N GLU A 169 -9.59 -17.50 1.64
CA GLU A 169 -10.77 -16.70 2.00
C GLU A 169 -10.75 -16.23 3.47
N GLN A 170 -10.28 -17.07 4.39
CA GLN A 170 -10.23 -16.74 5.82
C GLN A 170 -9.23 -15.62 6.12
N SER A 171 -8.06 -15.65 5.49
CA SER A 171 -7.01 -14.64 5.66
C SER A 171 -7.44 -13.30 5.06
N PHE A 172 -8.05 -13.29 3.89
CA PHE A 172 -8.65 -12.07 3.33
C PHE A 172 -9.76 -11.52 4.22
N LYS A 173 -10.64 -12.36 4.77
CA LYS A 173 -11.71 -11.94 5.67
C LYS A 173 -11.15 -11.30 6.96
N ALA A 174 -10.15 -11.90 7.56
CA ALA A 174 -9.47 -11.35 8.73
C ALA A 174 -8.77 -10.02 8.40
N PHE A 175 -8.09 -9.96 7.27
CA PHE A 175 -7.44 -8.77 6.78
C PHE A 175 -8.43 -7.61 6.55
N PHE A 176 -9.56 -7.85 5.88
CA PHE A 176 -10.55 -6.77 5.65
C PHE A 176 -11.23 -6.31 6.93
N LYS A 177 -11.39 -7.19 7.94
CA LYS A 177 -11.79 -6.77 9.29
C LYS A 177 -10.78 -5.81 9.92
N TRP A 178 -9.49 -6.10 9.75
CA TRP A 178 -8.41 -5.23 10.22
C TRP A 178 -8.44 -3.85 9.52
N VAL A 179 -8.64 -3.80 8.20
CA VAL A 179 -8.82 -2.53 7.46
C VAL A 179 -9.99 -1.74 8.04
N THR A 180 -11.13 -2.40 8.22
CA THR A 180 -12.34 -1.77 8.80
C THR A 180 -12.07 -1.21 10.20
N ALA A 181 -11.45 -2.01 11.08
CA ALA A 181 -11.10 -1.59 12.43
C ALA A 181 -10.13 -0.39 12.44
N SER A 182 -9.16 -0.38 11.53
CA SER A 182 -8.20 0.72 11.38
C SER A 182 -8.89 2.03 10.94
N ILE A 183 -9.84 1.94 10.00
CA ILE A 183 -10.63 3.10 9.56
C ILE A 183 -11.51 3.61 10.71
N LYS A 184 -12.21 2.73 11.41
CA LYS A 184 -13.07 3.09 12.55
C LYS A 184 -12.26 3.76 13.67
N SER A 185 -11.14 3.17 14.07
CA SER A 185 -10.25 3.74 15.09
C SER A 185 -9.73 5.12 14.70
N THR A 186 -9.35 5.31 13.43
CA THR A 186 -8.91 6.61 12.93
C THR A 186 -10.07 7.61 12.90
N SER A 187 -11.26 7.19 12.47
CA SER A 187 -12.46 8.04 12.42
C SER A 187 -12.80 8.59 13.82
N VAL A 188 -12.75 7.76 14.86
CA VAL A 188 -12.94 8.18 16.26
C VAL A 188 -11.82 9.13 16.69
N SER A 189 -10.56 8.77 16.45
CA SER A 189 -9.40 9.60 16.85
C SER A 189 -9.42 10.99 16.23
N VAL A 190 -9.75 11.10 14.94
CA VAL A 190 -9.83 12.41 14.28
C VAL A 190 -10.98 13.25 14.82
N THR A 191 -12.09 12.62 15.23
CA THR A 191 -13.26 13.31 15.75
C THR A 191 -13.03 13.77 17.20
N ASP A 192 -12.57 12.87 18.06
CA ASP A 192 -12.48 13.11 19.50
C ASP A 192 -11.16 13.78 19.92
N MET A 193 -10.03 13.38 19.33
CA MET A 193 -8.69 13.88 19.70
C MET A 193 -8.11 14.91 18.72
N GLY A 194 -8.70 15.03 17.52
CA GLY A 194 -8.23 15.95 16.48
C GLY A 194 -6.87 15.60 15.89
N THR A 195 -6.43 14.34 16.00
CA THR A 195 -5.15 13.88 15.46
C THR A 195 -5.25 13.55 13.98
N ASP A 196 -4.19 13.88 13.21
CA ASP A 196 -4.08 13.56 11.78
C ASP A 196 -3.33 12.22 11.53
N GLU A 197 -2.96 11.51 12.59
CA GLU A 197 -2.24 10.24 12.46
C GLU A 197 -3.20 9.07 12.31
N ILE A 198 -2.82 8.13 11.42
CA ILE A 198 -3.56 6.89 11.22
C ILE A 198 -3.44 6.00 12.47
N GLN A 199 -4.58 5.47 12.91
CA GLN A 199 -4.67 4.49 13.99
C GLN A 199 -4.86 3.10 13.38
N LEU A 200 -3.75 2.41 13.10
CA LEU A 200 -3.80 1.03 12.62
C LEU A 200 -4.21 0.10 13.76
N ALA A 201 -5.18 -0.80 13.48
CA ALA A 201 -5.56 -1.85 14.41
C ALA A 201 -4.41 -2.83 14.66
N SER A 202 -4.49 -3.60 15.76
CA SER A 202 -3.49 -4.66 16.02
C SER A 202 -3.56 -5.75 14.94
N THR A 203 -2.40 -6.24 14.50
CA THR A 203 -2.28 -7.37 13.58
C THR A 203 -2.25 -8.72 14.30
N SER A 204 -2.36 -8.74 15.63
CA SER A 204 -2.32 -9.97 16.42
C SER A 204 -3.44 -10.94 16.01
N GLY A 205 -3.05 -12.18 15.66
CA GLY A 205 -3.98 -13.23 15.26
C GLY A 205 -4.47 -13.15 13.81
N ILE A 206 -3.86 -12.30 13.01
CA ILE A 206 -4.10 -12.20 11.56
C ILE A 206 -2.79 -12.60 10.86
N ASP A 207 -2.87 -13.32 9.75
CA ASP A 207 -1.72 -13.62 8.89
C ASP A 207 -1.32 -12.39 8.05
N LEU A 208 -0.94 -11.33 8.77
CA LEU A 208 -0.55 -10.05 8.23
C LEU A 208 0.77 -9.63 8.89
N GLU A 209 1.84 -9.69 8.14
CA GLU A 209 3.18 -9.34 8.61
C GLU A 209 3.53 -7.90 8.24
N LYS A 210 3.97 -7.12 9.23
CA LYS A 210 4.59 -5.83 8.94
C LYS A 210 6.01 -6.05 8.43
N VAL A 211 6.26 -5.68 7.19
CA VAL A 211 7.57 -5.84 6.56
C VAL A 211 8.51 -4.75 7.06
N ASP A 212 9.64 -5.13 7.64
CA ASP A 212 10.72 -4.21 7.98
C ASP A 212 11.50 -3.85 6.71
N THR A 213 11.13 -2.73 6.10
CA THR A 213 11.77 -2.24 4.87
C THR A 213 13.08 -1.51 5.12
N THR A 214 13.46 -1.29 6.40
CA THR A 214 14.71 -0.61 6.79
C THR A 214 15.86 -1.58 6.96
N LYS A 215 15.59 -2.87 7.11
CA LYS A 215 16.65 -3.88 7.12
C LYS A 215 17.25 -3.97 5.72
N ASP A 216 18.34 -3.23 5.51
CA ASP A 216 19.32 -3.61 4.50
C ASP A 216 19.60 -5.11 4.66
N CYS A 217 19.69 -5.80 3.52
CA CYS A 217 19.95 -7.23 3.46
C CYS A 217 20.74 -7.67 4.69
N THR A 218 20.10 -8.33 5.65
CA THR A 218 20.85 -9.22 6.54
C THR A 218 21.68 -10.04 5.59
N VAL A 219 22.99 -9.87 5.67
CA VAL A 219 23.92 -10.74 4.98
C VAL A 219 23.48 -12.12 5.46
N ASP A 220 22.85 -12.87 4.57
CA ASP A 220 22.50 -14.25 4.85
C ASP A 220 23.82 -14.85 5.33
N GLU A 221 23.89 -15.39 6.54
CA GLU A 221 25.14 -15.88 7.16
C GLU A 221 25.87 -16.87 6.24
N ASN A 222 25.19 -17.32 5.20
CA ASN A 222 25.68 -18.23 4.16
C ASN A 222 26.33 -17.51 2.95
N PHE A 223 26.49 -16.17 2.98
CA PHE A 223 27.11 -15.45 1.85
C PHE A 223 28.24 -14.54 2.34
N VAL A 224 29.37 -14.56 1.63
CA VAL A 224 30.46 -13.59 1.74
C VAL A 224 30.40 -12.64 0.55
N VAL A 225 30.43 -11.35 0.84
CA VAL A 225 30.52 -10.29 -0.19
C VAL A 225 31.99 -9.90 -0.32
N LEU A 226 32.58 -10.17 -1.46
CA LEU A 226 33.95 -9.79 -1.77
C LEU A 226 33.96 -8.56 -2.71
N LEU A 227 34.78 -7.58 -2.36
CA LEU A 227 35.10 -6.46 -3.24
C LEU A 227 36.16 -6.92 -4.24
N GLY A 228 35.73 -7.15 -5.49
CA GLY A 228 36.64 -7.44 -6.60
C GLY A 228 36.98 -6.19 -7.40
N LYS A 229 38.28 -5.98 -7.67
CA LYS A 229 38.73 -4.95 -8.63
C LYS A 229 39.06 -5.58 -9.97
N CYS A 230 38.43 -5.10 -11.03
CA CYS A 230 38.82 -5.50 -12.37
C CYS A 230 40.10 -4.78 -12.79
N SER A 231 41.16 -5.53 -13.11
CA SER A 231 42.46 -4.97 -13.52
C SER A 231 42.40 -4.13 -14.79
N ASN A 232 41.42 -4.39 -15.68
CA ASN A 232 41.33 -3.71 -16.98
C ASN A 232 40.46 -2.44 -16.97
N THR A 233 39.52 -2.28 -16.03
CA THR A 233 38.56 -1.16 -16.05
C THR A 233 38.64 -0.26 -14.84
N LYS A 234 39.43 -0.60 -13.81
CA LYS A 234 39.47 0.05 -12.50
C LYS A 234 38.10 0.16 -11.80
N LYS A 235 37.08 -0.54 -12.29
CA LYS A 235 35.76 -0.58 -11.64
C LYS A 235 35.76 -1.61 -10.53
N GLU A 236 35.15 -1.24 -9.41
CA GLU A 236 34.90 -2.16 -8.29
C GLU A 236 33.57 -2.88 -8.52
N TYR A 237 33.56 -4.18 -8.30
CA TYR A 237 32.37 -5.03 -8.40
C TYR A 237 32.14 -5.72 -7.08
N LEU A 238 30.87 -5.72 -6.64
CA LEU A 238 30.43 -6.54 -5.52
C LEU A 238 30.06 -7.93 -6.02
N ILE A 239 30.79 -8.93 -5.60
CA ILE A 239 30.54 -10.33 -5.96
C ILE A 239 30.03 -11.06 -4.72
N LYS A 240 28.83 -11.63 -4.82
CA LYS A 240 28.18 -12.39 -3.75
C LYS A 240 28.42 -13.89 -3.96
N TYR A 241 29.05 -14.52 -2.99
CA TYR A 241 29.26 -15.97 -2.99
C TYR A 241 28.43 -16.64 -1.90
N ARG A 242 27.78 -17.75 -2.25
CA ARG A 242 27.13 -18.63 -1.27
C ARG A 242 28.21 -19.47 -0.58
N ILE A 243 28.20 -19.53 0.76
CA ILE A 243 29.05 -20.41 1.51
C ILE A 243 28.38 -21.79 1.50
N GLU A 244 28.84 -22.68 0.63
CA GLU A 244 28.52 -24.11 0.76
C GLU A 244 29.40 -24.71 1.84
N GLN A 245 28.87 -25.62 2.66
CA GLN A 245 29.57 -26.25 3.79
C GLN A 245 30.85 -27.04 3.41
N SER A 246 31.26 -26.99 2.15
CA SER A 246 32.39 -27.74 1.60
C SER A 246 33.69 -26.95 1.45
N CYS A 247 33.71 -25.65 1.75
CA CYS A 247 34.96 -24.88 1.61
C CYS A 247 35.89 -25.02 2.81
N LYS A 248 36.47 -26.21 2.97
CA LYS A 248 37.66 -26.44 3.84
C LYS A 248 38.98 -26.03 3.17
N TYR A 249 38.98 -25.42 2.00
CA TYR A 249 40.19 -25.24 1.18
C TYR A 249 40.38 -23.85 0.58
N LEU A 250 40.20 -22.79 1.36
CA LEU A 250 40.60 -21.45 0.91
C LEU A 250 41.11 -20.57 2.05
N ILE A 251 42.00 -21.14 2.86
CA ILE A 251 42.92 -20.38 3.72
C ILE A 251 44.29 -21.00 3.55
N ASN A 252 45.03 -20.52 2.59
CA ASN A 252 46.48 -20.50 2.58
C ASN A 252 46.92 -19.26 1.80
#